data_44c376c610ac203b971e39804b3b6344
#
_entry.id   44c376c610ac203b971e39804b3b6344
#
_cell.length_a   1.000
_cell.length_b   1.000
_cell.length_c   1.000
_cell.angle_alpha   90.00
_cell.angle_beta   90.00
_cell.angle_gamma   90.00
#
_symmetry.space_group_name_H-M   'P 1'
#
loop_
_entity.id
_entity.type
_entity.pdbx_description
1 polymer ?
#
loop_
_entity_poly.entity_id
_entity_poly.type
_entity_poly.pdbx_seq_one_letter_code
_entity_poly.pdbx_strand_id
1 'polypeptide(L)'
;MFKTIMRKEQNKYFLKILAILMMGFFLQSCGVPTTVITRGDNEVIDKERLIMQGIALDTYYKRFEKLNNLTYPLLTSSIDFCGERIKYDIGLKTISLNQIDRRFRKAAKEKLLMLKEQKVLFTIKNSPSSIAGLKSGDIISEISVSNGKWLNDDIFENNEKKNYSANPVTVKVLRNHEDNFENKLLEFTIEPRKICDYGIVLAQNDSLNAFADGNNLYLTTGMLRFVDEDRELQFILAHELAHNIEGHIDKRVNNSILGTIIDLAAAGAGIDTRGSFGAMGAQMYSQDFEREADYVGLYILAKSNIDSSNIENFWRKLAAENPGSTINYNSTHPTSSERWANIRATQKEIQYKIENSLALEPQRKEN
;
A
#
# COMPACT_ATOMS: atom_id res chain seq x y z
N MET A 1 28.44 27.10 62.51
CA MET A 1 27.11 27.03 61.82
C MET A 1 26.92 28.12 60.73
N PHE A 2 27.32 29.39 60.97
CA PHE A 2 27.15 30.48 60.00
C PHE A 2 28.02 30.35 58.72
N LYS A 3 29.24 29.87 58.78
CA LYS A 3 30.14 29.68 57.61
C LYS A 3 29.66 28.60 56.63
N THR A 4 28.91 27.59 57.09
CA THR A 4 28.40 26.51 56.27
C THR A 4 27.17 26.92 55.46
N ILE A 5 26.37 27.83 56.00
CA ILE A 5 25.14 28.37 55.35
C ILE A 5 25.56 29.34 54.21
N MET A 6 26.53 30.22 54.47
CA MET A 6 27.05 31.15 53.47
C MET A 6 27.67 30.42 52.28
N ARG A 7 28.37 29.32 52.51
CA ARG A 7 29.00 28.50 51.45
C ARG A 7 27.95 27.77 50.56
N LYS A 8 26.80 27.37 51.12
CA LYS A 8 25.70 26.74 50.41
C LYS A 8 24.97 27.77 49.48
N GLU A 9 24.80 28.98 49.94
CA GLU A 9 24.19 30.05 49.14
C GLU A 9 25.11 30.48 47.98
N GLN A 10 26.41 30.68 48.25
CA GLN A 10 27.41 31.01 47.19
C GLN A 10 27.44 29.92 46.10
N ASN A 11 27.38 28.64 46.45
CA ASN A 11 27.33 27.55 45.47
C ASN A 11 26.05 27.56 44.63
N LYS A 12 24.92 27.95 45.18
CA LYS A 12 23.65 28.08 44.41
C LYS A 12 23.75 29.24 43.40
N TYR A 13 24.32 30.37 43.76
CA TYR A 13 24.52 31.48 42.84
C TYR A 13 25.54 31.13 41.74
N PHE A 14 26.62 30.46 42.09
CA PHE A 14 27.60 29.99 41.13
C PHE A 14 27.01 28.99 40.12
N LEU A 15 26.20 28.01 40.57
CA LEU A 15 25.47 27.07 39.70
C LEU A 15 24.48 27.78 38.77
N LYS A 16 23.75 28.79 39.27
CA LYS A 16 22.83 29.59 38.43
C LYS A 16 23.59 30.42 37.36
N ILE A 17 24.70 31.03 37.70
CA ILE A 17 25.54 31.77 36.75
C ILE A 17 26.17 30.83 35.73
N LEU A 18 26.61 29.64 36.12
CA LEU A 18 27.15 28.63 35.23
C LEU A 18 26.09 28.07 34.27
N ALA A 19 24.87 27.89 34.76
CA ALA A 19 23.73 27.45 33.92
C ALA A 19 23.32 28.53 32.90
N ILE A 20 23.36 29.82 33.30
CA ILE A 20 23.07 30.95 32.39
C ILE A 20 24.18 31.08 31.33
N LEU A 21 25.46 30.94 31.73
CA LEU A 21 26.60 30.95 30.81
C LEU A 21 26.54 29.75 29.82
N MET A 22 26.19 28.54 30.29
CA MET A 22 26.00 27.38 29.42
C MET A 22 24.83 27.60 28.47
N MET A 23 23.69 28.16 28.95
CA MET A 23 22.53 28.47 28.11
C MET A 23 22.84 29.54 27.05
N GLY A 24 23.73 30.54 27.38
CA GLY A 24 24.25 31.52 26.42
C GLY A 24 25.13 30.89 25.33
N PHE A 25 25.91 29.85 25.65
CA PHE A 25 26.72 29.11 24.70
C PHE A 25 25.89 28.28 23.69
N PHE A 26 24.77 27.69 24.12
CA PHE A 26 23.87 26.97 23.25
C PHE A 26 23.10 27.86 22.26
N LEU A 27 22.92 29.15 22.56
CA LEU A 27 22.24 30.11 21.67
C LEU A 27 23.12 30.60 20.51
N GLN A 28 24.45 30.40 20.55
CA GLN A 28 25.38 30.78 19.49
C GLN A 28 25.67 29.68 18.47
N SER A 29 25.08 28.47 18.64
CA SER A 29 25.35 27.30 17.78
C SER A 29 24.42 27.19 16.56
N CYS A 30 23.55 28.17 16.28
CA CYS A 30 22.86 28.20 14.99
C CYS A 30 23.82 28.77 13.93
N GLY A 31 24.49 27.87 13.22
CA GLY A 31 25.27 28.23 12.03
C GLY A 31 24.36 28.95 11.01
N VAL A 32 24.56 30.26 10.86
CA VAL A 32 23.91 31.03 9.79
C VAL A 32 24.75 30.94 8.52
N PRO A 33 24.11 30.88 7.34
CA PRO A 33 24.82 30.92 6.07
C PRO A 33 25.71 32.15 6.01
N THR A 34 26.99 31.97 5.64
CA THR A 34 27.98 33.05 5.54
C THR A 34 27.98 33.75 4.19
N THR A 35 27.21 33.24 3.23
CA THR A 35 27.11 33.80 1.89
C THR A 35 25.78 34.53 1.69
N VAL A 36 25.83 35.60 0.90
CA VAL A 36 24.62 36.31 0.45
C VAL A 36 23.95 35.47 -0.65
N ILE A 37 22.75 34.98 -0.39
CA ILE A 37 21.96 34.19 -1.36
C ILE A 37 21.09 35.18 -2.16
N THR A 38 21.20 35.16 -3.47
CA THR A 38 20.25 35.84 -4.35
C THR A 38 18.89 35.21 -4.20
N ARG A 39 17.90 35.99 -3.79
CA ARG A 39 16.51 35.49 -3.62
C ARG A 39 15.78 35.61 -4.96
N GLY A 40 15.07 34.57 -5.33
CA GLY A 40 14.15 34.59 -6.45
C GLY A 40 12.93 35.50 -6.14
N ASP A 41 12.30 35.99 -7.19
CA ASP A 41 11.03 36.71 -7.09
C ASP A 41 9.93 35.77 -6.55
N ASN A 42 9.04 36.29 -5.69
CA ASN A 42 7.96 35.52 -5.08
C ASN A 42 7.01 34.91 -6.15
N GLU A 43 6.76 35.63 -7.24
CA GLU A 43 5.92 35.13 -8.34
C GLU A 43 6.57 33.90 -9.02
N VAL A 44 7.87 33.96 -9.25
CA VAL A 44 8.64 32.83 -9.79
C VAL A 44 8.63 31.64 -8.81
N ILE A 45 8.82 31.88 -7.51
CA ILE A 45 8.77 30.83 -6.47
C ILE A 45 7.40 30.16 -6.45
N ASP A 46 6.31 30.91 -6.51
CA ASP A 46 4.95 30.36 -6.51
C ASP A 46 4.65 29.55 -7.77
N LYS A 47 5.14 30.00 -8.93
CA LYS A 47 5.04 29.27 -10.20
C LYS A 47 5.79 27.94 -10.15
N GLU A 48 7.02 27.95 -9.65
CA GLU A 48 7.82 26.72 -9.49
C GLU A 48 7.16 25.75 -8.50
N ARG A 49 6.58 26.25 -7.40
CA ARG A 49 5.82 25.43 -6.44
C ARG A 49 4.66 24.70 -7.13
N LEU A 50 3.90 25.38 -7.98
CA LEU A 50 2.79 24.76 -8.72
C LEU A 50 3.28 23.69 -9.72
N ILE A 51 4.41 23.94 -10.38
CA ILE A 51 5.02 22.96 -11.28
C ILE A 51 5.43 21.71 -10.49
N MET A 52 6.15 21.88 -9.38
CA MET A 52 6.58 20.78 -8.52
C MET A 52 5.39 19.96 -7.97
N GLN A 53 4.33 20.64 -7.53
CA GLN A 53 3.11 19.98 -7.05
C GLN A 53 2.42 19.20 -8.17
N GLY A 54 2.38 19.73 -9.41
CA GLY A 54 1.83 19.04 -10.57
C GLY A 54 2.62 17.77 -10.91
N ILE A 55 3.95 17.85 -10.91
CA ILE A 55 4.84 16.69 -11.11
C ILE A 55 4.63 15.64 -10.03
N ALA A 56 4.51 16.05 -8.76
CA ALA A 56 4.29 15.13 -7.65
C ALA A 56 2.98 14.36 -7.78
N LEU A 57 1.88 15.03 -8.14
CA LEU A 57 0.58 14.41 -8.38
C LEU A 57 0.62 13.44 -9.57
N ASP A 58 1.16 13.87 -10.71
CA ASP A 58 1.28 13.04 -11.91
C ASP A 58 2.10 11.77 -11.62
N THR A 59 3.23 11.94 -10.91
CA THR A 59 4.09 10.82 -10.50
C THR A 59 3.34 9.86 -9.58
N TYR A 60 2.57 10.38 -8.61
CA TYR A 60 1.77 9.55 -7.70
C TYR A 60 0.73 8.74 -8.47
N TYR A 61 -0.03 9.37 -9.37
CA TYR A 61 -1.08 8.68 -10.11
C TYR A 61 -0.53 7.65 -11.10
N LYS A 62 0.58 7.91 -11.76
CA LYS A 62 1.28 6.92 -12.61
C LYS A 62 1.74 5.70 -11.80
N ARG A 63 2.27 5.92 -10.60
CA ARG A 63 2.65 4.83 -9.68
C ARG A 63 1.43 4.05 -9.19
N PHE A 64 0.33 4.74 -8.88
CA PHE A 64 -0.91 4.11 -8.46
C PHE A 64 -1.54 3.29 -9.61
N GLU A 65 -1.49 3.78 -10.85
CA GLU A 65 -1.88 3.03 -12.03
C GLU A 65 -1.02 1.78 -12.22
N LYS A 66 0.31 1.91 -12.16
CA LYS A 66 1.24 0.76 -12.22
C LYS A 66 0.89 -0.29 -11.17
N LEU A 67 0.70 0.12 -9.93
CA LEU A 67 0.35 -0.78 -8.83
C LEU A 67 -0.97 -1.53 -9.11
N ASN A 68 -2.01 -0.82 -9.55
CA ASN A 68 -3.28 -1.45 -9.89
C ASN A 68 -3.16 -2.42 -11.07
N ASN A 69 -2.42 -2.06 -12.12
CA ASN A 69 -2.20 -2.91 -13.28
C ASN A 69 -1.46 -4.21 -12.94
N LEU A 70 -0.54 -4.17 -11.98
CA LEU A 70 0.20 -5.36 -11.52
C LEU A 70 -0.60 -6.23 -10.55
N THR A 71 -1.47 -5.63 -9.74
CA THR A 71 -2.27 -6.37 -8.74
C THR A 71 -3.53 -6.98 -9.34
N TYR A 72 -4.15 -6.35 -10.32
CA TYR A 72 -5.44 -6.80 -10.87
C TYR A 72 -5.43 -8.24 -11.42
N PRO A 73 -4.41 -8.69 -12.17
CA PRO A 73 -4.30 -10.08 -12.59
C PRO A 73 -4.29 -11.06 -11.41
N LEU A 74 -3.61 -10.71 -10.31
CA LEU A 74 -3.54 -11.53 -9.10
C LEU A 74 -4.94 -11.68 -8.47
N LEU A 75 -5.69 -10.57 -8.35
CA LEU A 75 -7.03 -10.58 -7.78
C LEU A 75 -8.04 -11.33 -8.65
N THR A 76 -7.88 -11.32 -9.97
CA THR A 76 -8.81 -11.99 -10.90
C THR A 76 -8.56 -13.49 -11.03
N SER A 77 -7.30 -13.92 -10.98
CA SER A 77 -6.92 -15.33 -11.13
C SER A 77 -7.02 -16.13 -9.84
N SER A 78 -7.11 -15.46 -8.69
CA SER A 78 -7.12 -16.08 -7.35
C SER A 78 -8.52 -16.22 -6.75
N ILE A 79 -9.58 -16.07 -7.54
CA ILE A 79 -10.98 -16.10 -7.06
C ILE A 79 -11.27 -17.35 -6.24
N ASP A 80 -10.78 -18.51 -6.69
CA ASP A 80 -10.98 -19.80 -6.01
C ASP A 80 -10.32 -19.86 -4.63
N PHE A 81 -9.34 -19.00 -4.37
CA PHE A 81 -8.64 -18.93 -3.09
C PHE A 81 -9.30 -17.94 -2.10
N CYS A 82 -10.12 -17.00 -2.60
CA CYS A 82 -10.66 -15.90 -1.79
C CYS A 82 -11.93 -16.24 -1.01
N GLY A 83 -12.46 -17.47 -1.13
CA GLY A 83 -13.67 -17.90 -0.45
C GLY A 83 -14.85 -16.96 -0.73
N GLU A 84 -15.45 -16.42 0.32
CA GLU A 84 -16.59 -15.49 0.21
C GLU A 84 -16.15 -14.04 -0.09
N ARG A 85 -14.84 -13.75 -0.03
CA ARG A 85 -14.32 -12.39 -0.27
C ARG A 85 -14.17 -12.10 -1.77
N ILE A 86 -15.32 -12.06 -2.46
CA ILE A 86 -15.42 -11.83 -3.90
C ILE A 86 -16.36 -10.66 -4.13
N LYS A 87 -15.98 -9.79 -5.09
CA LYS A 87 -16.84 -8.73 -5.61
C LYS A 87 -16.81 -8.70 -7.13
N TYR A 88 -17.75 -7.97 -7.70
CA TYR A 88 -17.71 -7.59 -9.11
C TYR A 88 -16.98 -6.25 -9.28
N ASP A 89 -16.16 -6.13 -10.29
CA ASP A 89 -15.36 -4.95 -10.57
C ASP A 89 -15.27 -4.71 -12.09
N ILE A 90 -15.22 -3.46 -12.50
CA ILE A 90 -15.06 -3.06 -13.90
C ILE A 90 -13.66 -2.52 -14.20
N GLY A 91 -12.80 -2.40 -13.21
CA GLY A 91 -11.42 -1.91 -13.36
C GLY A 91 -11.33 -0.43 -13.73
N LEU A 92 -12.26 0.39 -13.23
CA LEU A 92 -12.33 1.82 -13.49
C LEU A 92 -11.86 2.60 -12.26
N LYS A 93 -10.87 3.47 -12.42
CA LYS A 93 -10.45 4.42 -11.40
C LYS A 93 -10.80 5.83 -11.85
N THR A 94 -11.47 6.56 -10.99
CA THR A 94 -11.98 7.92 -11.25
C THR A 94 -11.48 8.89 -10.20
N ILE A 95 -11.46 10.16 -10.54
CA ILE A 95 -11.06 11.24 -9.63
C ILE A 95 -11.79 12.54 -9.98
N SER A 96 -12.05 13.36 -8.96
CA SER A 96 -12.48 14.75 -9.09
C SER A 96 -11.58 15.68 -8.30
N LEU A 97 -11.64 16.97 -8.59
CA LEU A 97 -10.87 17.99 -7.89
C LEU A 97 -11.21 18.02 -6.37
N ASN A 98 -12.42 17.65 -6.00
CA ASN A 98 -12.86 17.64 -4.60
C ASN A 98 -12.15 16.56 -3.76
N GLN A 99 -11.75 15.45 -4.38
CA GLN A 99 -11.02 14.34 -3.75
C GLN A 99 -9.53 14.62 -3.55
N ILE A 100 -9.03 15.71 -4.11
CA ILE A 100 -7.62 16.11 -3.98
C ILE A 100 -7.45 16.99 -2.74
N ASP A 101 -6.37 16.75 -1.98
CA ASP A 101 -5.99 17.58 -0.84
C ASP A 101 -5.95 19.06 -1.26
N ARG A 102 -6.54 19.94 -0.42
CA ARG A 102 -6.67 21.38 -0.70
C ARG A 102 -5.37 22.04 -1.12
N ARG A 103 -4.24 21.59 -0.56
CA ARG A 103 -2.88 22.11 -0.85
C ARG A 103 -2.47 21.89 -2.30
N PHE A 104 -2.98 20.85 -2.95
CA PHE A 104 -2.63 20.46 -4.31
C PHE A 104 -3.68 20.84 -5.36
N ARG A 105 -4.89 21.30 -4.96
CA ARG A 105 -6.00 21.56 -5.89
C ARG A 105 -5.67 22.56 -6.99
N LYS A 106 -4.91 23.61 -6.67
CA LYS A 106 -4.50 24.61 -7.67
C LYS A 106 -3.62 23.96 -8.73
N ALA A 107 -2.60 23.20 -8.32
CA ALA A 107 -1.73 22.47 -9.25
C ALA A 107 -2.50 21.40 -10.04
N ALA A 108 -3.41 20.64 -9.39
CA ALA A 108 -4.23 19.66 -10.06
C ALA A 108 -5.11 20.28 -11.17
N LYS A 109 -5.72 21.44 -10.89
CA LYS A 109 -6.53 22.17 -11.88
C LYS A 109 -5.69 22.70 -13.03
N GLU A 110 -4.56 23.37 -12.75
CA GLU A 110 -3.76 24.09 -13.75
C GLU A 110 -2.82 23.18 -14.54
N LYS A 111 -2.28 22.13 -13.92
CA LYS A 111 -1.26 21.27 -14.53
C LYS A 111 -1.80 19.91 -15.01
N LEU A 112 -2.83 19.38 -14.36
CA LEU A 112 -3.42 18.09 -14.70
C LEU A 112 -4.84 18.22 -15.29
N LEU A 113 -5.33 19.45 -15.48
CA LEU A 113 -6.66 19.75 -16.02
C LEU A 113 -7.78 18.97 -15.27
N MET A 114 -7.62 18.87 -13.94
CA MET A 114 -8.62 18.22 -13.11
C MET A 114 -9.85 19.11 -12.97
N LEU A 115 -11.02 18.48 -13.07
CA LEU A 115 -12.33 19.14 -13.01
C LEU A 115 -13.03 18.84 -11.69
N LYS A 116 -14.13 19.53 -11.41
CA LYS A 116 -15.03 19.20 -10.31
C LYS A 116 -15.80 17.91 -10.60
N GLU A 117 -16.13 17.71 -11.86
CA GLU A 117 -16.77 16.50 -12.39
C GLU A 117 -15.86 15.30 -12.23
N GLN A 118 -16.43 14.11 -12.11
CA GLN A 118 -15.69 12.87 -12.08
C GLN A 118 -15.05 12.60 -13.44
N LYS A 119 -13.76 12.37 -13.44
CA LYS A 119 -12.96 12.09 -14.63
C LYS A 119 -12.34 10.70 -14.49
N VAL A 120 -12.27 9.95 -15.59
CA VAL A 120 -11.51 8.71 -15.62
C VAL A 120 -10.03 9.05 -15.41
N LEU A 121 -9.48 8.61 -14.28
CA LEU A 121 -8.07 8.73 -13.99
C LEU A 121 -7.28 7.74 -14.85
N PHE A 122 -7.67 6.48 -14.80
CA PHE A 122 -7.20 5.41 -15.68
C PHE A 122 -8.18 4.22 -15.66
N THR A 123 -8.10 3.37 -16.67
CA THR A 123 -8.67 2.03 -16.67
C THR A 123 -7.56 1.01 -16.45
N ILE A 124 -7.81 0.01 -15.60
CA ILE A 124 -6.83 -1.05 -15.36
C ILE A 124 -6.65 -1.88 -16.64
N LYS A 125 -5.41 -2.16 -17.01
CA LYS A 125 -5.08 -2.91 -18.23
C LYS A 125 -5.82 -4.26 -18.25
N ASN A 126 -6.43 -4.59 -19.39
CA ASN A 126 -7.22 -5.81 -19.61
C ASN A 126 -8.46 -5.94 -18.68
N SER A 127 -8.88 -4.87 -18.03
CA SER A 127 -10.14 -4.84 -17.28
C SER A 127 -11.34 -4.66 -18.20
N PRO A 128 -12.56 -4.95 -17.72
CA PRO A 128 -13.78 -4.70 -18.49
C PRO A 128 -13.90 -3.27 -19.03
N SER A 129 -13.57 -2.26 -18.24
CA SER A 129 -13.60 -0.85 -18.68
C SER A 129 -12.56 -0.55 -19.79
N SER A 130 -11.37 -1.12 -19.67
CA SER A 130 -10.33 -0.98 -20.71
C SER A 130 -10.75 -1.65 -22.02
N ILE A 131 -11.33 -2.85 -21.94
CA ILE A 131 -11.80 -3.61 -23.10
C ILE A 131 -12.98 -2.89 -23.77
N ALA A 132 -13.89 -2.30 -22.98
CA ALA A 132 -15.01 -1.51 -23.51
C ALA A 132 -14.56 -0.22 -24.22
N GLY A 133 -13.32 0.26 -23.99
CA GLY A 133 -12.76 1.42 -24.66
C GLY A 133 -12.89 2.74 -23.89
N LEU A 134 -13.16 2.69 -22.58
CA LEU A 134 -12.99 3.87 -21.72
C LEU A 134 -11.52 4.29 -21.66
N LYS A 135 -11.27 5.60 -21.64
CA LYS A 135 -9.92 6.16 -21.67
C LYS A 135 -9.70 7.15 -20.52
N SER A 136 -8.45 7.27 -20.09
CA SER A 136 -8.04 8.36 -19.21
C SER A 136 -8.45 9.69 -19.82
N GLY A 137 -9.00 10.57 -18.99
CA GLY A 137 -9.47 11.87 -19.44
C GLY A 137 -10.98 11.94 -19.75
N ASP A 138 -11.67 10.82 -19.95
CA ASP A 138 -13.13 10.82 -20.15
C ASP A 138 -13.82 11.42 -18.92
N ILE A 139 -14.73 12.37 -19.14
CA ILE A 139 -15.53 12.98 -18.07
C ILE A 139 -16.80 12.14 -17.91
N ILE A 140 -17.02 11.59 -16.72
CA ILE A 140 -18.17 10.74 -16.45
C ILE A 140 -19.42 11.63 -16.33
N SER A 141 -20.38 11.41 -17.19
CA SER A 141 -21.67 12.06 -17.16
C SER A 141 -22.67 11.25 -16.31
N GLU A 142 -22.71 9.93 -16.54
CA GLU A 142 -23.66 9.05 -15.87
C GLU A 142 -23.09 7.64 -15.73
N ILE A 143 -23.42 6.96 -14.62
CA ILE A 143 -23.21 5.51 -14.45
C ILE A 143 -24.52 4.88 -14.01
N SER A 144 -25.01 3.90 -14.76
CA SER A 144 -26.15 3.07 -14.38
C SER A 144 -25.69 1.69 -13.94
N VAL A 145 -26.11 1.28 -12.76
CA VAL A 145 -25.96 -0.08 -12.24
C VAL A 145 -27.33 -0.70 -12.11
N SER A 146 -27.47 -1.99 -12.35
CA SER A 146 -28.66 -2.83 -12.28
C SER A 146 -30.01 -2.13 -12.03
N ASN A 147 -30.99 -2.37 -12.87
CA ASN A 147 -32.34 -1.84 -12.80
C ASN A 147 -32.53 -0.36 -13.20
N GLY A 148 -31.62 0.18 -14.00
CA GLY A 148 -31.75 1.55 -14.51
C GLY A 148 -31.54 2.66 -13.47
N LYS A 149 -31.01 2.34 -12.29
CA LYS A 149 -30.67 3.35 -11.28
C LYS A 149 -29.34 3.99 -11.64
N TRP A 150 -29.42 5.26 -11.98
CA TRP A 150 -28.22 6.08 -12.22
C TRP A 150 -27.55 6.44 -10.90
N LEU A 151 -26.23 6.33 -10.87
CA LEU A 151 -25.43 6.71 -9.73
C LEU A 151 -25.12 8.20 -9.86
N ASN A 152 -25.61 9.00 -8.90
CA ASN A 152 -25.27 10.41 -8.76
C ASN A 152 -23.88 10.57 -8.14
N ASP A 153 -23.35 11.81 -8.15
CA ASP A 153 -22.01 12.19 -7.64
C ASP A 153 -21.70 11.67 -6.21
N ASP A 154 -22.70 11.47 -5.37
CA ASP A 154 -22.59 11.01 -3.97
C ASP A 154 -21.84 9.65 -3.82
N ILE A 155 -21.89 8.79 -4.84
CA ILE A 155 -21.23 7.46 -4.81
C ILE A 155 -19.72 7.58 -5.01
N PHE A 156 -19.26 8.67 -5.64
CA PHE A 156 -17.84 8.93 -5.83
C PHE A 156 -17.22 9.67 -4.65
N GLU A 157 -18.02 10.37 -3.84
CA GLU A 157 -17.51 11.18 -2.72
C GLU A 157 -17.18 10.35 -1.46
N ASN A 158 -17.92 9.27 -1.20
CA ASN A 158 -17.86 8.58 0.08
C ASN A 158 -16.88 7.40 0.18
N ASN A 159 -16.04 7.11 -0.83
CA ASN A 159 -15.19 5.89 -0.85
C ASN A 159 -15.95 4.59 -0.49
N GLU A 160 -17.29 4.64 -0.49
CA GLU A 160 -18.10 3.45 -0.24
C GLU A 160 -17.82 2.43 -1.34
N LYS A 161 -17.69 1.18 -0.94
CA LYS A 161 -17.44 0.04 -1.81
C LYS A 161 -18.44 0.07 -2.96
N LYS A 162 -17.97 0.38 -4.17
CA LYS A 162 -18.78 0.27 -5.39
C LYS A 162 -19.13 -1.21 -5.57
N ASN A 163 -20.30 -1.62 -5.12
CA ASN A 163 -20.77 -2.98 -5.28
C ASN A 163 -21.44 -3.11 -6.63
N TYR A 164 -20.68 -3.43 -7.66
CA TYR A 164 -21.23 -3.89 -8.90
C TYR A 164 -21.83 -5.30 -8.68
N SER A 165 -22.88 -5.60 -9.43
CA SER A 165 -23.44 -6.95 -9.53
C SER A 165 -22.93 -7.65 -10.78
N ALA A 166 -23.41 -8.87 -11.04
CA ALA A 166 -23.12 -9.57 -12.30
C ALA A 166 -23.74 -8.88 -13.53
N ASN A 167 -24.67 -7.93 -13.33
CA ASN A 167 -25.37 -7.28 -14.44
C ASN A 167 -24.48 -6.22 -15.10
N PRO A 168 -24.66 -5.98 -16.41
CA PRO A 168 -23.93 -4.96 -17.14
C PRO A 168 -24.08 -3.58 -16.51
N VAL A 169 -23.01 -2.80 -16.58
CA VAL A 169 -22.94 -1.41 -16.14
C VAL A 169 -22.88 -0.53 -17.38
N THR A 170 -23.76 0.45 -17.48
CA THR A 170 -23.70 1.46 -18.55
C THR A 170 -23.01 2.71 -18.02
N VAL A 171 -21.96 3.14 -18.74
CA VAL A 171 -21.19 4.35 -18.43
C VAL A 171 -21.29 5.33 -19.60
N LYS A 172 -21.81 6.54 -19.35
CA LYS A 172 -21.81 7.64 -20.32
C LYS A 172 -20.70 8.62 -19.98
N VAL A 173 -19.94 9.00 -20.96
CA VAL A 173 -18.82 9.93 -20.81
C VAL A 173 -18.85 11.02 -21.88
N LEU A 174 -18.33 12.17 -21.52
CA LEU A 174 -17.96 13.21 -22.45
C LEU A 174 -16.46 13.07 -22.76
N ARG A 175 -16.14 12.76 -24.01
CA ARG A 175 -14.75 12.64 -24.51
C ARG A 175 -14.43 13.82 -25.38
N ASN A 176 -13.35 14.55 -25.06
CA ASN A 176 -12.85 15.63 -25.90
C ASN A 176 -12.22 15.03 -27.17
N HIS A 177 -12.64 15.50 -28.34
CA HIS A 177 -12.01 15.15 -29.60
C HIS A 177 -10.95 16.21 -29.93
N GLU A 178 -9.70 15.77 -30.10
CA GLU A 178 -8.56 16.66 -30.37
C GLU A 178 -8.74 17.55 -31.60
N ASP A 179 -9.52 17.09 -32.59
CA ASP A 179 -9.66 17.76 -33.89
C ASP A 179 -10.69 18.91 -33.92
N ASN A 180 -11.70 18.93 -33.03
CA ASN A 180 -12.83 19.86 -33.14
C ASN A 180 -13.19 20.64 -31.89
N PHE A 181 -12.50 20.48 -30.76
CA PHE A 181 -12.84 21.05 -29.43
C PHE A 181 -14.29 20.76 -28.96
N GLU A 182 -15.00 19.82 -29.60
CA GLU A 182 -16.34 19.40 -29.21
C GLU A 182 -16.28 18.15 -28.37
N ASN A 183 -16.96 18.19 -27.23
CA ASN A 183 -17.14 17.00 -26.38
C ASN A 183 -18.17 16.07 -27.02
N LYS A 184 -17.78 14.84 -27.34
CA LYS A 184 -18.70 13.82 -27.82
C LYS A 184 -19.21 12.99 -26.66
N LEU A 185 -20.53 12.85 -26.56
CA LEU A 185 -21.15 11.92 -25.61
C LEU A 185 -21.00 10.49 -26.17
N LEU A 186 -20.36 9.63 -25.39
CA LEU A 186 -20.17 8.20 -25.69
C LEU A 186 -20.82 7.38 -24.59
N GLU A 187 -21.36 6.23 -24.98
CA GLU A 187 -21.97 5.27 -24.07
C GLU A 187 -21.26 3.91 -24.19
N PHE A 188 -20.94 3.31 -23.05
CA PHE A 188 -20.23 2.04 -22.95
C PHE A 188 -21.03 1.09 -22.06
N THR A 189 -21.31 -0.10 -22.55
CA THR A 189 -21.85 -1.22 -21.75
C THR A 189 -20.69 -2.12 -21.33
N ILE A 190 -20.56 -2.35 -20.04
CA ILE A 190 -19.40 -3.01 -19.43
C ILE A 190 -19.91 -4.19 -18.61
N GLU A 191 -19.44 -5.38 -18.93
CA GLU A 191 -19.69 -6.60 -18.17
C GLU A 191 -18.72 -6.69 -16.98
N PRO A 192 -19.20 -6.58 -15.73
CA PRO A 192 -18.33 -6.66 -14.57
C PRO A 192 -17.69 -8.05 -14.43
N ARG A 193 -16.46 -8.08 -13.93
CA ARG A 193 -15.71 -9.31 -13.66
C ARG A 193 -15.61 -9.57 -12.17
N LYS A 194 -15.70 -10.85 -11.77
CA LYS A 194 -15.40 -11.25 -10.39
C LYS A 194 -13.91 -11.06 -10.10
N ILE A 195 -13.61 -10.52 -8.93
CA ILE A 195 -12.27 -10.40 -8.37
C ILE A 195 -12.30 -10.67 -6.86
N CYS A 196 -11.17 -11.00 -6.27
CA CYS A 196 -11.03 -10.99 -4.82
C CYS A 196 -11.27 -9.59 -4.25
N ASP A 197 -12.08 -9.48 -3.17
CA ASP A 197 -12.45 -8.20 -2.56
C ASP A 197 -11.39 -7.71 -1.59
N TYR A 198 -10.23 -7.30 -2.14
CA TYR A 198 -9.18 -6.62 -1.39
C TYR A 198 -8.87 -5.28 -2.03
N GLY A 199 -8.68 -4.26 -1.16
CA GLY A 199 -8.28 -2.92 -1.59
C GLY A 199 -6.78 -2.86 -1.94
N ILE A 200 -6.40 -1.86 -2.75
CA ILE A 200 -5.01 -1.63 -3.15
C ILE A 200 -4.65 -0.21 -2.74
N VAL A 201 -3.61 -0.06 -1.94
CA VAL A 201 -3.18 1.22 -1.37
C VAL A 201 -1.69 1.48 -1.67
N LEU A 202 -1.42 2.60 -2.32
CA LEU A 202 -0.06 3.12 -2.47
C LEU A 202 0.24 4.06 -1.30
N ALA A 203 1.01 3.60 -0.33
CA ALA A 203 1.40 4.38 0.83
C ALA A 203 2.59 5.30 0.51
N GLN A 204 2.43 6.60 0.74
CA GLN A 204 3.51 7.57 0.55
C GLN A 204 4.51 7.48 1.71
N ASN A 205 5.45 6.56 1.60
CA ASN A 205 6.48 6.30 2.59
C ASN A 205 7.74 5.80 1.89
N ASP A 206 8.91 6.25 2.34
CA ASP A 206 10.20 5.90 1.74
C ASP A 206 10.78 4.57 2.25
N SER A 207 10.18 3.94 3.26
CA SER A 207 10.60 2.61 3.72
C SER A 207 10.41 1.55 2.63
N LEU A 208 11.25 0.53 2.63
CA LEU A 208 11.12 -0.63 1.76
C LEU A 208 10.14 -1.62 2.41
N ASN A 209 8.83 -1.41 2.20
CA ASN A 209 7.80 -2.21 2.86
C ASN A 209 6.57 -2.46 1.99
N ALA A 210 5.94 -3.61 2.23
CA ALA A 210 4.59 -3.95 1.83
C ALA A 210 3.93 -4.65 3.02
N PHE A 211 2.61 -4.60 3.12
CA PHE A 211 1.88 -5.31 4.18
C PHE A 211 0.39 -5.44 3.85
N ALA A 212 -0.23 -6.42 4.49
CA ALA A 212 -1.66 -6.68 4.44
C ALA A 212 -2.32 -6.37 5.79
N ASP A 213 -3.57 -5.89 5.78
CA ASP A 213 -4.34 -5.59 7.01
C ASP A 213 -5.62 -6.43 7.17
N GLY A 214 -5.78 -7.48 6.35
CA GLY A 214 -6.98 -8.28 6.28
C GLY A 214 -8.00 -7.79 5.24
N ASN A 215 -7.92 -6.53 4.79
CA ASN A 215 -8.84 -5.91 3.84
C ASN A 215 -8.13 -5.30 2.64
N ASN A 216 -6.91 -4.83 2.81
CA ASN A 216 -6.14 -4.12 1.81
C ASN A 216 -4.73 -4.71 1.67
N LEU A 217 -4.15 -4.46 0.51
CA LEU A 217 -2.73 -4.64 0.21
C LEU A 217 -2.08 -3.26 0.15
N TYR A 218 -1.08 -3.04 0.97
CA TYR A 218 -0.33 -1.80 1.03
C TYR A 218 1.05 -1.99 0.40
N LEU A 219 1.43 -1.06 -0.46
CA LEU A 219 2.79 -0.96 -0.99
C LEU A 219 3.32 0.44 -0.75
N THR A 220 4.51 0.56 -0.20
CA THR A 220 5.15 1.87 -0.03
C THR A 220 5.75 2.38 -1.33
N THR A 221 5.82 3.71 -1.47
CA THR A 221 6.52 4.33 -2.60
C THR A 221 8.01 4.02 -2.60
N GLY A 222 8.61 3.75 -1.44
CA GLY A 222 9.99 3.27 -1.31
C GLY A 222 10.17 1.90 -1.96
N MET A 223 9.34 0.92 -1.61
CA MET A 223 9.36 -0.43 -2.18
C MET A 223 9.13 -0.39 -3.70
N LEU A 224 8.14 0.41 -4.16
CA LEU A 224 7.86 0.55 -5.60
C LEU A 224 9.06 1.08 -6.41
N ARG A 225 9.90 1.93 -5.80
CA ARG A 225 11.13 2.43 -6.43
C ARG A 225 12.30 1.46 -6.37
N PHE A 226 12.33 0.63 -5.34
CA PHE A 226 13.41 -0.32 -5.08
C PHE A 226 13.35 -1.54 -6.01
N VAL A 227 12.15 -1.98 -6.35
CA VAL A 227 11.92 -3.16 -7.20
C VAL A 227 12.26 -2.85 -8.65
N ASP A 228 13.11 -3.67 -9.29
CA ASP A 228 13.55 -3.47 -10.66
C ASP A 228 12.57 -4.06 -11.68
N GLU A 229 12.03 -5.26 -11.37
CA GLU A 229 11.17 -6.02 -12.29
C GLU A 229 9.72 -6.08 -11.81
N ASP A 230 8.78 -5.95 -12.74
CA ASP A 230 7.35 -6.01 -12.43
C ASP A 230 6.94 -7.34 -11.79
N ARG A 231 7.57 -8.46 -12.18
CA ARG A 231 7.30 -9.78 -11.59
C ARG A 231 7.73 -9.90 -10.12
N GLU A 232 8.82 -9.22 -9.71
CA GLU A 232 9.22 -9.14 -8.30
C GLU A 232 8.16 -8.39 -7.49
N LEU A 233 7.63 -7.29 -8.04
CA LEU A 233 6.56 -6.54 -7.41
C LEU A 233 5.27 -7.36 -7.32
N GLN A 234 4.95 -8.12 -8.38
CA GLN A 234 3.80 -9.02 -8.37
C GLN A 234 3.94 -10.14 -7.34
N PHE A 235 5.17 -10.65 -7.13
CA PHE A 235 5.41 -11.63 -6.07
C PHE A 235 5.17 -11.05 -4.67
N ILE A 236 5.67 -9.85 -4.40
CA ILE A 236 5.40 -9.16 -3.13
C ILE A 236 3.89 -9.01 -2.92
N LEU A 237 3.17 -8.54 -3.94
CA LEU A 237 1.71 -8.34 -3.88
C LEU A 237 0.96 -9.66 -3.73
N ALA A 238 1.42 -10.74 -4.36
CA ALA A 238 0.86 -12.08 -4.20
C ALA A 238 1.11 -12.64 -2.78
N HIS A 239 2.27 -12.38 -2.20
CA HIS A 239 2.60 -12.71 -0.82
C HIS A 239 1.69 -11.98 0.17
N GLU A 240 1.48 -10.66 0.01
CA GLU A 240 0.55 -9.90 0.83
C GLU A 240 -0.91 -10.34 0.64
N LEU A 241 -1.29 -10.67 -0.59
CA LEU A 241 -2.60 -11.23 -0.89
C LEU A 241 -2.81 -12.58 -0.21
N ALA A 242 -1.79 -13.43 -0.17
CA ALA A 242 -1.82 -14.70 0.54
C ALA A 242 -2.01 -14.50 2.06
N HIS A 243 -1.35 -13.51 2.67
CA HIS A 243 -1.61 -13.16 4.08
C HIS A 243 -3.07 -12.84 4.36
N ASN A 244 -3.72 -12.09 3.46
CA ASN A 244 -5.14 -11.77 3.59
C ASN A 244 -6.02 -13.00 3.35
N ILE A 245 -5.76 -13.79 2.30
CA ILE A 245 -6.54 -15.00 1.95
C ILE A 245 -6.49 -16.02 3.08
N GLU A 246 -5.31 -16.26 3.63
CA GLU A 246 -5.10 -17.24 4.71
C GLU A 246 -5.50 -16.69 6.10
N GLY A 247 -5.94 -15.45 6.20
CA GLY A 247 -6.39 -14.85 7.46
C GLY A 247 -5.30 -14.73 8.51
N HIS A 248 -4.04 -14.53 8.09
CA HIS A 248 -2.89 -14.47 9.02
C HIS A 248 -2.99 -13.32 10.01
N ILE A 249 -3.61 -12.21 9.60
CA ILE A 249 -3.80 -11.03 10.46
C ILE A 249 -4.70 -11.37 11.64
N ASP A 250 -5.86 -11.99 11.37
CA ASP A 250 -6.80 -12.40 12.42
C ASP A 250 -6.20 -13.48 13.32
N LYS A 251 -5.49 -14.46 12.75
CA LYS A 251 -4.77 -15.49 13.49
C LYS A 251 -3.74 -14.89 14.46
N ARG A 252 -2.96 -13.89 14.01
CA ARG A 252 -1.97 -13.20 14.86
C ARG A 252 -2.65 -12.41 15.99
N VAL A 253 -3.74 -11.71 15.70
CA VAL A 253 -4.52 -10.95 16.69
C VAL A 253 -5.10 -11.92 17.72
N ASN A 254 -5.72 -13.02 17.30
CA ASN A 254 -6.27 -14.04 18.21
C ASN A 254 -5.20 -14.65 19.09
N ASN A 255 -4.03 -14.99 18.56
CA ASN A 255 -2.89 -15.51 19.32
C ASN A 255 -2.40 -14.49 20.37
N SER A 256 -2.34 -13.20 20.01
CA SER A 256 -1.98 -12.13 20.93
C SER A 256 -3.01 -11.97 22.06
N ILE A 257 -4.31 -12.05 21.76
CA ILE A 257 -5.39 -11.98 22.75
C ILE A 257 -5.28 -13.14 23.73
N LEU A 258 -5.08 -14.39 23.26
CA LEU A 258 -4.89 -15.55 24.12
C LEU A 258 -3.69 -15.39 25.04
N GLY A 259 -2.55 -14.91 24.52
CA GLY A 259 -1.38 -14.62 25.33
C GLY A 259 -1.64 -13.51 26.38
N THR A 260 -2.40 -12.48 26.01
CA THR A 260 -2.79 -11.40 26.93
C THR A 260 -3.70 -11.89 28.06
N ILE A 261 -4.59 -12.84 27.78
CA ILE A 261 -5.41 -13.50 28.85
C ILE A 261 -4.51 -14.23 29.86
N ILE A 262 -3.45 -14.90 29.39
CA ILE A 262 -2.46 -15.55 30.24
C ILE A 262 -1.71 -14.51 31.10
N ASP A 263 -1.30 -13.39 30.51
CA ASP A 263 -0.65 -12.28 31.22
C ASP A 263 -1.56 -11.74 32.37
N LEU A 264 -2.86 -11.55 32.07
CA LEU A 264 -3.83 -11.08 33.07
C LEU A 264 -4.04 -12.11 34.20
N ALA A 265 -4.11 -13.40 33.85
CA ALA A 265 -4.24 -14.47 34.84
C ALA A 265 -2.99 -14.54 35.73
N ALA A 266 -1.80 -14.42 35.15
CA ALA A 266 -0.53 -14.38 35.90
C ALA A 266 -0.46 -13.17 36.83
N ALA A 267 -0.88 -11.98 36.35
CA ALA A 267 -0.96 -10.77 37.18
C ALA A 267 -1.93 -10.92 38.34
N GLY A 268 -3.07 -11.59 38.16
CA GLY A 268 -4.01 -11.94 39.21
C GLY A 268 -3.41 -12.89 40.29
N ALA A 269 -2.39 -13.68 39.91
CA ALA A 269 -1.60 -14.51 40.82
C ALA A 269 -0.34 -13.81 41.39
N GLY A 270 -0.17 -12.51 41.12
CA GLY A 270 0.96 -11.71 41.60
C GLY A 270 2.24 -11.87 40.78
N ILE A 271 2.16 -12.45 39.58
CA ILE A 271 3.30 -12.66 38.67
C ILE A 271 3.30 -11.56 37.62
N ASP A 272 4.32 -10.73 37.59
CA ASP A 272 4.51 -9.66 36.57
C ASP A 272 5.19 -10.23 35.28
N THR A 273 4.40 -10.51 34.28
CA THR A 273 4.85 -11.00 32.97
C THR A 273 5.15 -9.88 32.00
N ARG A 274 4.82 -8.62 32.32
CA ARG A 274 5.00 -7.41 31.46
C ARG A 274 4.45 -7.56 30.06
N GLY A 275 3.36 -8.33 29.88
CA GLY A 275 2.75 -8.57 28.57
C GLY A 275 3.54 -9.53 27.67
N SER A 276 4.45 -10.33 28.26
CA SER A 276 5.33 -11.23 27.49
C SER A 276 4.56 -12.30 26.72
N PHE A 277 3.48 -12.85 27.30
CA PHE A 277 2.67 -13.87 26.63
C PHE A 277 1.83 -13.29 25.51
N GLY A 278 1.32 -12.05 25.65
CA GLY A 278 0.65 -11.34 24.55
C GLY A 278 1.59 -11.09 23.37
N ALA A 279 2.81 -10.60 23.64
CA ALA A 279 3.84 -10.38 22.63
C ALA A 279 4.28 -11.71 21.99
N MET A 280 4.49 -12.76 22.77
CA MET A 280 4.83 -14.09 22.28
C MET A 280 3.71 -14.68 21.42
N GLY A 281 2.45 -14.53 21.83
CA GLY A 281 1.29 -14.95 21.03
C GLY A 281 1.23 -14.26 19.66
N ALA A 282 1.51 -12.94 19.61
CA ALA A 282 1.57 -12.20 18.35
C ALA A 282 2.70 -12.68 17.42
N GLN A 283 3.80 -13.20 17.96
CA GLN A 283 4.93 -13.76 17.22
C GLN A 283 4.80 -15.25 16.93
N MET A 284 3.91 -15.95 17.64
CA MET A 284 3.71 -17.38 17.47
C MET A 284 3.27 -17.68 16.04
N TYR A 285 3.93 -18.68 15.43
CA TYR A 285 3.73 -19.07 14.02
C TYR A 285 4.04 -17.99 12.97
N SER A 286 4.67 -16.86 13.34
CA SER A 286 4.99 -15.81 12.35
C SER A 286 5.83 -16.34 11.19
N GLN A 287 6.82 -17.20 11.45
CA GLN A 287 7.63 -17.82 10.38
C GLN A 287 6.84 -18.85 9.57
N ASP A 288 5.91 -19.59 10.19
CA ASP A 288 5.02 -20.52 9.49
C ASP A 288 4.07 -19.75 8.56
N PHE A 289 3.53 -18.63 9.02
CA PHE A 289 2.69 -17.76 8.19
C PHE A 289 3.46 -17.15 7.01
N GLU A 290 4.74 -16.82 7.21
CA GLU A 290 5.58 -16.35 6.11
C GLU A 290 5.81 -17.45 5.07
N ARG A 291 6.08 -18.69 5.51
CA ARG A 291 6.24 -19.85 4.62
C ARG A 291 4.94 -20.17 3.88
N GLU A 292 3.80 -20.09 4.56
CA GLU A 292 2.48 -20.29 3.95
C GLU A 292 2.17 -19.19 2.94
N ALA A 293 2.49 -17.93 3.25
CA ALA A 293 2.30 -16.80 2.35
C ALA A 293 3.20 -16.89 1.10
N ASP A 294 4.45 -17.31 1.23
CA ASP A 294 5.32 -17.59 0.09
C ASP A 294 4.76 -18.72 -0.79
N TYR A 295 4.31 -19.81 -0.16
CA TYR A 295 3.75 -20.97 -0.83
C TYR A 295 2.49 -20.62 -1.63
N VAL A 296 1.50 -20.03 -0.99
CA VAL A 296 0.25 -19.62 -1.62
C VAL A 296 0.47 -18.48 -2.63
N GLY A 297 1.36 -17.54 -2.33
CA GLY A 297 1.74 -16.46 -3.23
C GLY A 297 2.32 -16.94 -4.56
N LEU A 298 3.14 -18.00 -4.55
CA LEU A 298 3.66 -18.63 -5.77
C LEU A 298 2.56 -19.29 -6.59
N TYR A 299 1.55 -19.90 -5.96
CA TYR A 299 0.38 -20.42 -6.67
C TYR A 299 -0.48 -19.32 -7.28
N ILE A 300 -0.61 -18.17 -6.59
CA ILE A 300 -1.27 -16.98 -7.13
C ILE A 300 -0.55 -16.50 -8.39
N LEU A 301 0.80 -16.41 -8.38
CA LEU A 301 1.57 -16.06 -9.57
C LEU A 301 1.34 -17.05 -10.71
N ALA A 302 1.39 -18.36 -10.43
CA ALA A 302 1.21 -19.41 -11.42
C ALA A 302 -0.19 -19.33 -12.07
N LYS A 303 -1.25 -19.14 -11.27
CA LYS A 303 -2.62 -18.95 -11.79
C LYS A 303 -2.76 -17.66 -12.60
N SER A 304 -1.95 -16.65 -12.31
CA SER A 304 -1.89 -15.39 -13.05
C SER A 304 -1.01 -15.47 -14.31
N ASN A 305 -0.44 -16.63 -14.58
CA ASN A 305 0.50 -16.85 -15.68
C ASN A 305 1.73 -15.93 -15.62
N ILE A 306 2.24 -15.68 -14.40
CA ILE A 306 3.41 -14.85 -14.12
C ILE A 306 4.59 -15.75 -13.79
N ASP A 307 5.72 -15.54 -14.50
CA ASP A 307 6.94 -16.28 -14.28
C ASP A 307 7.55 -15.98 -12.90
N SER A 308 7.69 -17.01 -12.08
CA SER A 308 8.31 -16.93 -10.75
C SER A 308 9.77 -17.37 -10.71
N SER A 309 10.40 -17.63 -11.87
CA SER A 309 11.79 -18.09 -11.90
C SER A 309 12.74 -17.09 -11.25
N ASN A 310 13.63 -17.60 -10.38
CA ASN A 310 14.63 -16.82 -9.62
C ASN A 310 14.05 -15.73 -8.72
N ILE A 311 12.77 -15.77 -8.38
CA ILE A 311 12.10 -14.74 -7.58
C ILE A 311 12.69 -14.65 -6.15
N GLU A 312 13.31 -15.72 -5.66
CA GLU A 312 14.00 -15.71 -4.37
C GLU A 312 15.18 -14.73 -4.32
N ASN A 313 15.68 -14.27 -5.47
CA ASN A 313 16.74 -13.26 -5.54
C ASN A 313 16.24 -11.89 -5.02
N PHE A 314 14.96 -11.60 -5.17
CA PHE A 314 14.36 -10.41 -4.58
C PHE A 314 14.56 -10.35 -3.06
N TRP A 315 14.27 -11.46 -2.36
CA TRP A 315 14.48 -11.52 -0.91
C TRP A 315 15.94 -11.37 -0.50
N ARG A 316 16.89 -11.89 -1.32
CA ARG A 316 18.32 -11.69 -1.10
C ARG A 316 18.72 -10.23 -1.26
N LYS A 317 18.19 -9.57 -2.29
CA LYS A 317 18.39 -8.14 -2.54
C LYS A 317 17.84 -7.30 -1.39
N LEU A 318 16.62 -7.57 -0.95
CA LEU A 318 15.99 -6.86 0.17
C LEU A 318 16.76 -7.08 1.50
N ALA A 319 17.26 -8.31 1.74
CA ALA A 319 18.08 -8.62 2.91
C ALA A 319 19.42 -7.88 2.89
N ALA A 320 20.02 -7.67 1.73
CA ALA A 320 21.26 -6.91 1.58
C ALA A 320 21.08 -5.43 1.90
N GLU A 321 19.95 -4.84 1.56
CA GLU A 321 19.60 -3.44 1.92
C GLU A 321 19.33 -3.24 3.42
N ASN A 322 18.87 -4.28 4.11
CA ASN A 322 18.58 -4.27 5.53
C ASN A 322 19.30 -5.42 6.28
N PRO A 323 20.64 -5.37 6.42
CA PRO A 323 21.39 -6.47 7.03
C PRO A 323 20.93 -6.80 8.46
N GLY A 324 20.40 -5.81 9.20
CA GLY A 324 19.82 -6.00 10.54
C GLY A 324 18.53 -6.81 10.55
N SER A 325 17.79 -6.87 9.44
CA SER A 325 16.54 -7.64 9.36
C SER A 325 16.77 -9.15 9.25
N THR A 326 17.95 -9.56 8.81
CA THR A 326 18.35 -10.98 8.75
C THR A 326 18.70 -11.56 10.12
N ILE A 327 18.96 -10.68 11.10
CA ILE A 327 19.39 -11.04 12.48
C ILE A 327 18.29 -10.67 13.49
N ASN A 328 17.47 -9.65 13.21
CA ASN A 328 16.43 -9.16 14.12
C ASN A 328 15.06 -9.71 13.74
N TYR A 329 14.46 -10.45 14.66
CA TYR A 329 13.08 -10.97 14.58
C TYR A 329 11.98 -9.88 14.60
N ASN A 330 12.35 -8.60 14.62
CA ASN A 330 11.42 -7.45 14.62
C ASN A 330 11.02 -6.97 13.21
N SER A 331 11.40 -7.69 12.16
CA SER A 331 10.91 -7.43 10.81
C SER A 331 9.46 -7.91 10.65
N THR A 332 8.64 -7.18 9.91
CA THR A 332 7.28 -7.63 9.53
C THR A 332 7.34 -8.95 8.76
N HIS A 333 8.41 -9.17 8.00
CA HIS A 333 8.66 -10.37 7.17
C HIS A 333 10.08 -10.89 7.41
N PRO A 334 10.31 -11.72 8.47
CA PRO A 334 11.64 -12.28 8.72
C PRO A 334 12.14 -13.11 7.54
N THR A 335 13.32 -12.80 7.04
CA THR A 335 13.97 -13.56 5.98
C THR A 335 14.81 -14.71 6.54
N SER A 336 14.80 -15.85 5.87
CA SER A 336 15.65 -17.00 6.24
C SER A 336 16.08 -17.79 5.01
N SER A 337 17.22 -18.48 5.12
CA SER A 337 17.67 -19.39 4.07
C SER A 337 16.68 -20.53 3.81
N GLU A 338 15.89 -20.90 4.82
CA GLU A 338 14.82 -21.90 4.72
C GLU A 338 13.69 -21.40 3.80
N ARG A 339 13.25 -20.14 3.92
CA ARG A 339 12.24 -19.55 3.00
C ARG A 339 12.70 -19.65 1.55
N TRP A 340 13.95 -19.33 1.26
CA TRP A 340 14.49 -19.42 -0.11
C TRP A 340 14.50 -20.84 -0.66
N ALA A 341 14.85 -21.82 0.18
CA ALA A 341 14.81 -23.23 -0.19
C ALA A 341 13.36 -23.69 -0.47
N ASN A 342 12.40 -23.27 0.37
CA ASN A 342 10.99 -23.60 0.23
C ASN A 342 10.38 -22.96 -1.03
N ILE A 343 10.72 -21.71 -1.37
CA ILE A 343 10.32 -21.06 -2.62
C ILE A 343 10.74 -21.91 -3.81
N ARG A 344 12.00 -22.36 -3.87
CA ARG A 344 12.48 -23.22 -4.96
C ARG A 344 11.80 -24.58 -5.01
N ALA A 345 11.49 -25.17 -3.86
CA ALA A 345 10.75 -26.42 -3.80
C ALA A 345 9.33 -26.25 -4.34
N THR A 346 8.66 -25.17 -3.97
CA THR A 346 7.32 -24.82 -4.46
C THR A 346 7.32 -24.55 -5.97
N GLN A 347 8.33 -23.85 -6.49
CA GLN A 347 8.48 -23.63 -7.93
C GLN A 347 8.57 -24.96 -8.69
N LYS A 348 9.33 -25.95 -8.19
CA LYS A 348 9.42 -27.28 -8.79
C LYS A 348 8.09 -28.03 -8.71
N GLU A 349 7.37 -27.92 -7.59
CA GLU A 349 6.05 -28.51 -7.43
C GLU A 349 5.06 -27.93 -8.44
N ILE A 350 5.01 -26.60 -8.59
CA ILE A 350 4.17 -25.90 -9.56
C ILE A 350 4.53 -26.31 -10.98
N GLN A 351 5.82 -26.35 -11.32
CA GLN A 351 6.29 -26.78 -12.64
C GLN A 351 5.85 -28.21 -12.95
N TYR A 352 6.00 -29.13 -12.00
CA TYR A 352 5.50 -30.51 -12.13
C TYR A 352 3.99 -30.55 -12.38
N LYS A 353 3.19 -29.74 -11.67
CA LYS A 353 1.73 -29.67 -11.89
C LYS A 353 1.40 -29.14 -13.28
N ILE A 354 2.11 -28.13 -13.76
CA ILE A 354 1.94 -27.57 -15.12
C ILE A 354 2.23 -28.65 -16.18
N GLU A 355 3.38 -29.30 -16.08
CA GLU A 355 3.82 -30.33 -17.04
C GLU A 355 2.88 -31.55 -17.10
N ASN A 356 2.23 -31.86 -15.98
CA ASN A 356 1.28 -32.98 -15.89
C ASN A 356 -0.20 -32.53 -15.98
N SER A 357 -0.47 -31.28 -16.34
CA SER A 357 -1.84 -30.72 -16.45
C SER A 357 -2.68 -30.90 -15.18
N LEU A 358 -2.05 -30.84 -14.01
CA LEU A 358 -2.72 -30.92 -12.71
C LEU A 358 -3.25 -29.55 -12.28
N ALA A 359 -4.23 -29.54 -11.37
CA ALA A 359 -4.77 -28.30 -10.82
C ALA A 359 -3.69 -27.49 -10.10
N LEU A 360 -3.62 -26.18 -10.40
CA LEU A 360 -2.71 -25.23 -9.75
C LEU A 360 -3.33 -24.75 -8.44
N GLU A 361 -3.41 -25.65 -7.47
CA GLU A 361 -3.97 -25.41 -6.14
C GLU A 361 -2.94 -25.76 -5.07
N PRO A 362 -2.80 -24.92 -4.01
CA PRO A 362 -1.99 -25.24 -2.86
C PRO A 362 -2.45 -26.53 -2.19
N GLN A 363 -1.52 -27.35 -1.72
CA GLN A 363 -1.91 -28.52 -0.91
C GLN A 363 -2.40 -28.02 0.46
N ARG A 364 -3.58 -28.48 0.87
CA ARG A 364 -4.15 -28.16 2.18
C ARG A 364 -3.87 -29.31 3.14
N LYS A 365 -3.60 -28.98 4.43
CA LYS A 365 -3.54 -29.99 5.48
C LYS A 365 -4.93 -30.64 5.62
N GLU A 366 -4.97 -31.96 5.69
CA GLU A 366 -6.18 -32.67 6.09
C GLU A 366 -6.48 -32.30 7.55
N ASN A 367 -7.72 -31.85 7.83
CA ASN A 367 -8.18 -31.52 9.16
C ASN A 367 -8.51 -32.79 9.96
#